data_8fb257d6291899f20dda9303709c2313
#
_entry.id   8fb257d6291899f20dda9303709c2313
#
_cell.length_a   1.000
_cell.length_b   1.000
_cell.length_c   1.000
_cell.angle_alpha   90.00
_cell.angle_beta   90.00
_cell.angle_gamma   90.00
#
_symmetry.space_group_name_H-M   'P 1'
#
loop_
_entity.id
_entity.type
_entity.pdbx_description
1 polymer ?
#
loop_
_entity_poly.entity_id
_entity_poly.type
_entity_poly.pdbx_seq_one_letter_code
_entity_poly.pdbx_strand_id
1 'polypeptide(L)'
;MGHRLAYFFLAALLAFSLAPGLPAQTAKLYEVRVEGLKFLTEAQVSSLAGLTTGSQVGRKDLQDAADALVRTGLFAKVNYKFDTRNDSLVVTFRVEENPRLPVSYDNFPWYSDSELDEAIRKELPFYDGHLPEAGQVVERATALLKAFVSARDPHIEIVHQVALSPLFDGSEQEFSVEGPGAKIASLEFSDPKLSGDLAVRAHLSEIVGHPYSRMTIDLFLAEQIRPIYQQQGFLQAKIGPPEVRLSGNPNQKLTDQIPIFVPCAAGAIYRWKGAEWKGNAVISTITLTSTLGLKPGDVANGQAIEGGWERVREEYGHRGFLEAKVTPVAAYDDAVHTVSYDVWIVEGQAYRYSSMTISGMSLAGERRIQEAWTMKPGDLFDKEVFEDFLFRLDSHRELIFKDLPVHYENVGHFLQTDEAKGTVEVLLDFK
;
A
#
# COMPACT_ATOMS: atom_id res chain seq x y z
N MET A 1 11.26 -7.90 25.62
CA MET A 1 12.57 -7.23 25.85
C MET A 1 12.93 -6.52 24.56
N GLY A 2 12.87 -5.21 24.58
CA GLY A 2 12.93 -4.40 23.39
C GLY A 2 14.35 -4.20 22.83
N HIS A 3 14.50 -4.36 21.55
CA HIS A 3 15.67 -3.87 20.83
C HIS A 3 15.36 -2.49 20.26
N ARG A 4 15.90 -1.47 20.93
CA ARG A 4 16.00 -0.12 20.40
C ARG A 4 17.16 -0.09 19.39
N LEU A 5 16.87 0.11 18.11
CA LEU A 5 17.88 0.52 17.15
C LEU A 5 18.25 1.97 17.45
N ALA A 6 19.47 2.18 17.90
CA ALA A 6 20.07 3.50 18.06
C ALA A 6 20.63 3.96 16.71
N TYR A 7 20.07 5.00 16.14
CA TYR A 7 20.66 5.70 15.01
C TYR A 7 21.86 6.53 15.52
N PHE A 8 23.05 6.19 15.08
CA PHE A 8 24.26 6.97 15.30
C PHE A 8 24.25 8.17 14.34
N PHE A 9 23.97 9.35 14.86
CA PHE A 9 24.32 10.61 14.21
C PHE A 9 25.83 10.81 14.34
N LEU A 10 26.56 10.73 13.22
CA LEU A 10 27.97 11.07 13.15
C LEU A 10 28.07 12.59 12.98
N ALA A 11 28.19 13.33 14.08
CA ALA A 11 28.51 14.74 14.06
C ALA A 11 30.00 14.92 13.68
N ALA A 12 30.25 15.40 12.49
CA ALA A 12 31.58 15.87 12.10
C ALA A 12 31.86 17.19 12.79
N LEU A 13 32.64 17.16 13.87
CA LEU A 13 33.21 18.33 14.53
C LEU A 13 34.29 18.93 13.61
N LEU A 14 33.97 19.99 12.87
CA LEU A 14 34.99 20.88 12.28
C LEU A 14 35.41 21.92 13.34
N ALA A 15 36.66 21.78 13.79
CA ALA A 15 37.29 22.76 14.67
C ALA A 15 37.46 24.09 13.91
N PHE A 16 36.65 25.09 14.27
CA PHE A 16 36.81 26.43 13.78
C PHE A 16 37.67 27.22 14.79
N SER A 17 38.81 27.74 14.34
CA SER A 17 39.64 28.69 15.04
C SER A 17 38.87 30.00 15.29
N LEU A 18 38.77 30.40 16.57
CA LEU A 18 38.27 31.72 16.98
C LEU A 18 39.20 32.81 16.43
N ALA A 19 38.76 33.54 15.40
CA ALA A 19 39.23 34.87 15.08
C ALA A 19 38.29 35.88 15.71
N PRO A 20 38.83 37.03 16.24
CA PRO A 20 38.01 38.02 16.93
C PRO A 20 37.05 38.70 15.95
N GLY A 21 35.82 38.98 16.44
CA GLY A 21 34.68 39.42 15.67
C GLY A 21 34.94 40.66 14.80
N LEU A 22 34.92 40.44 13.52
CA LEU A 22 34.62 41.50 12.55
C LEU A 22 33.11 41.78 12.61
N PRO A 23 32.64 43.04 12.49
CA PRO A 23 31.24 43.35 12.40
C PRO A 23 30.62 42.58 11.25
N ALA A 24 29.41 42.02 11.47
CA ALA A 24 28.70 41.29 10.46
C ALA A 24 28.48 42.20 9.24
N GLN A 25 29.30 42.02 8.18
CA GLN A 25 29.10 42.74 6.93
C GLN A 25 27.80 42.26 6.30
N THR A 26 26.79 43.12 6.28
CA THR A 26 25.58 42.91 5.48
C THR A 26 25.78 43.55 4.12
N ALA A 27 25.22 42.91 3.08
CA ALA A 27 25.19 43.44 1.73
C ALA A 27 23.76 43.37 1.17
N LYS A 28 23.46 44.24 0.22
CA LYS A 28 22.14 44.27 -0.41
C LYS A 28 21.96 43.06 -1.31
N LEU A 29 20.95 42.20 -1.02
CA LEU A 29 20.62 41.05 -1.83
C LEU A 29 20.14 41.50 -3.23
N TYR A 30 20.89 41.15 -4.24
CA TYR A 30 20.58 41.47 -5.63
C TYR A 30 19.81 40.33 -6.32
N GLU A 31 20.29 39.10 -6.14
CA GLU A 31 19.73 37.96 -6.83
C GLU A 31 19.86 36.69 -5.97
N VAL A 32 18.84 35.84 -6.04
CA VAL A 32 18.87 34.46 -5.52
C VAL A 32 18.77 33.51 -6.71
N ARG A 33 19.74 32.63 -6.85
CA ARG A 33 19.78 31.55 -7.84
C ARG A 33 19.63 30.23 -7.12
N VAL A 34 19.01 29.26 -7.79
CA VAL A 34 18.86 27.91 -7.25
C VAL A 34 19.24 26.87 -8.29
N GLU A 35 20.20 26.01 -7.94
CA GLU A 35 20.65 24.88 -8.76
C GLU A 35 20.12 23.56 -8.17
N GLY A 36 19.66 22.62 -9.01
CA GLY A 36 19.22 21.27 -8.59
C GLY A 36 17.73 21.10 -8.41
N LEU A 37 16.92 22.06 -8.87
CA LEU A 37 15.47 22.00 -8.86
C LEU A 37 14.92 20.94 -9.84
N LYS A 38 13.83 20.26 -9.42
CA LYS A 38 13.07 19.29 -10.23
C LYS A 38 11.61 19.67 -10.31
N PHE A 39 11.02 20.10 -9.19
CA PHE A 39 9.58 20.35 -9.03
C PHE A 39 9.28 21.81 -8.67
N LEU A 40 10.20 22.47 -7.97
CA LEU A 40 10.02 23.83 -7.49
C LEU A 40 10.65 24.85 -8.44
N THR A 41 10.18 26.11 -8.37
CA THR A 41 10.78 27.26 -9.06
C THR A 41 11.71 28.03 -8.14
N GLU A 42 12.66 28.79 -8.70
CA GLU A 42 13.56 29.66 -7.92
C GLU A 42 12.78 30.66 -7.05
N ALA A 43 11.67 31.21 -7.58
CA ALA A 43 10.82 32.14 -6.82
C ALA A 43 10.17 31.49 -5.61
N GLN A 44 9.72 30.24 -5.73
CA GLN A 44 9.14 29.46 -4.62
C GLN A 44 10.21 29.17 -3.56
N VAL A 45 11.42 28.77 -3.96
CA VAL A 45 12.52 28.51 -3.04
C VAL A 45 12.96 29.80 -2.34
N SER A 46 13.06 30.92 -3.04
CA SER A 46 13.38 32.22 -2.44
C SER A 46 12.35 32.65 -1.38
N SER A 47 11.07 32.41 -1.67
CA SER A 47 9.97 32.66 -0.72
C SER A 47 10.08 31.77 0.52
N LEU A 48 10.33 30.46 0.34
CA LEU A 48 10.52 29.49 1.43
C LEU A 48 11.75 29.80 2.28
N ALA A 49 12.82 30.34 1.67
CA ALA A 49 14.04 30.79 2.34
C ALA A 49 13.84 32.10 3.12
N GLY A 50 12.71 32.79 2.94
CA GLY A 50 12.45 34.08 3.55
C GLY A 50 13.36 35.21 3.02
N LEU A 51 13.95 35.06 1.84
CA LEU A 51 14.85 36.00 1.23
C LEU A 51 14.11 36.90 0.23
N THR A 52 14.23 38.22 0.46
CA THR A 52 13.62 39.23 -0.43
C THR A 52 14.73 40.01 -1.13
N THR A 53 14.71 40.07 -2.46
CA THR A 53 15.63 40.91 -3.25
C THR A 53 15.53 42.36 -2.82
N GLY A 54 16.67 42.99 -2.62
CA GLY A 54 16.77 44.37 -2.13
C GLY A 54 16.95 44.51 -0.61
N SER A 55 16.76 43.46 0.18
CA SER A 55 17.00 43.47 1.64
C SER A 55 18.50 43.42 1.96
N GLN A 56 18.87 43.89 3.16
CA GLN A 56 20.21 43.74 3.70
C GLN A 56 20.34 42.33 4.31
N VAL A 57 21.33 41.57 3.86
CA VAL A 57 21.52 40.17 4.23
C VAL A 57 22.97 39.93 4.66
N GLY A 58 23.16 39.33 5.82
CA GLY A 58 24.45 38.89 6.32
C GLY A 58 24.61 37.37 6.29
N ARG A 59 25.77 36.87 6.71
CA ARG A 59 26.04 35.41 6.74
C ARG A 59 25.04 34.64 7.59
N LYS A 60 24.60 35.22 8.71
CA LYS A 60 23.62 34.58 9.59
C LYS A 60 22.28 34.41 8.87
N ASP A 61 21.83 35.43 8.16
CA ASP A 61 20.55 35.39 7.44
C ASP A 61 20.57 34.32 6.34
N LEU A 62 21.73 34.12 5.68
CA LEU A 62 21.90 33.05 4.70
C LEU A 62 21.88 31.65 5.33
N GLN A 63 22.48 31.48 6.51
CA GLN A 63 22.41 30.23 7.25
C GLN A 63 20.99 29.95 7.73
N ASP A 64 20.32 30.95 8.30
CA ASP A 64 18.93 30.86 8.76
C ASP A 64 17.99 30.49 7.56
N ALA A 65 18.26 31.04 6.37
CA ALA A 65 17.54 30.72 5.13
C ALA A 65 17.78 29.28 4.69
N ALA A 66 19.03 28.81 4.70
CA ALA A 66 19.35 27.42 4.37
C ALA A 66 18.69 26.44 5.36
N ASP A 67 18.74 26.75 6.65
CA ASP A 67 18.10 25.96 7.71
C ASP A 67 16.57 25.97 7.57
N ALA A 68 15.98 27.10 7.15
CA ALA A 68 14.55 27.20 6.88
C ALA A 68 14.16 26.27 5.73
N LEU A 69 14.92 26.25 4.63
CA LEU A 69 14.69 25.34 3.52
C LEU A 69 14.73 23.85 3.94
N VAL A 70 15.73 23.46 4.74
CA VAL A 70 15.83 22.09 5.26
C VAL A 70 14.62 21.74 6.13
N ARG A 71 14.19 22.65 7.02
CA ARG A 71 13.03 22.43 7.91
C ARG A 71 11.72 22.24 7.14
N THR A 72 11.61 22.73 5.92
CA THR A 72 10.40 22.48 5.10
C THR A 72 10.13 21.01 4.87
N GLY A 73 11.17 20.17 4.86
CA GLY A 73 11.10 18.76 4.44
C GLY A 73 11.18 18.58 2.90
N LEU A 74 11.15 19.64 2.12
CA LEU A 74 11.21 19.58 0.66
C LEU A 74 12.62 19.27 0.11
N PHE A 75 13.65 19.43 0.93
CA PHE A 75 15.04 19.26 0.51
C PHE A 75 15.81 18.29 1.40
N ALA A 76 16.44 17.31 0.79
CA ALA A 76 17.36 16.38 1.42
C ALA A 76 18.70 17.09 1.74
N LYS A 77 19.08 18.06 0.91
CA LYS A 77 20.35 18.76 1.04
C LYS A 77 20.22 20.20 0.54
N VAL A 78 20.76 21.12 1.35
CA VAL A 78 20.84 22.55 1.02
C VAL A 78 22.27 23.03 1.29
N ASN A 79 22.93 23.52 0.27
CA ASN A 79 24.20 24.23 0.38
C ASN A 79 24.06 25.59 -0.28
N TYR A 80 24.84 26.56 0.13
CA TYR A 80 24.84 27.85 -0.52
C TYR A 80 26.24 28.40 -0.72
N LYS A 81 26.42 29.20 -1.75
CA LYS A 81 27.57 30.05 -2.00
C LYS A 81 27.07 31.46 -2.30
N PHE A 82 27.90 32.46 -2.03
CA PHE A 82 27.57 33.82 -2.35
C PHE A 82 28.77 34.57 -2.92
N ASP A 83 28.48 35.51 -3.82
CA ASP A 83 29.43 36.46 -4.40
C ASP A 83 28.98 37.87 -4.10
N THR A 84 29.93 38.72 -3.69
CA THR A 84 29.68 40.17 -3.46
C THR A 84 30.34 40.96 -4.58
N ARG A 85 29.56 41.77 -5.31
CA ARG A 85 30.05 42.69 -6.36
C ARG A 85 29.44 44.05 -6.13
N ASN A 86 30.29 45.09 -5.95
CA ASN A 86 29.84 46.50 -5.76
C ASN A 86 28.74 46.63 -4.72
N ASP A 87 28.93 46.11 -3.51
CA ASP A 87 27.97 46.04 -2.41
C ASP A 87 26.66 45.30 -2.69
N SER A 88 26.60 44.59 -3.77
CA SER A 88 25.47 43.72 -4.15
C SER A 88 25.83 42.25 -3.94
N LEU A 89 24.92 41.52 -3.30
CA LEU A 89 25.06 40.10 -2.95
C LEU A 89 24.26 39.24 -3.95
N VAL A 90 24.92 38.28 -4.57
CA VAL A 90 24.28 37.21 -5.33
C VAL A 90 24.46 35.92 -4.55
N VAL A 91 23.37 35.26 -4.21
CA VAL A 91 23.36 34.00 -3.48
C VAL A 91 22.94 32.87 -4.44
N THR A 92 23.68 31.78 -4.42
CA THR A 92 23.31 30.57 -5.17
C THR A 92 23.11 29.42 -4.18
N PHE A 93 21.87 28.96 -4.02
CA PHE A 93 21.58 27.71 -3.33
C PHE A 93 21.78 26.53 -4.28
N ARG A 94 22.42 25.51 -3.79
CA ARG A 94 22.49 24.19 -4.46
C ARG A 94 21.71 23.23 -3.60
N VAL A 95 20.59 22.74 -4.13
CA VAL A 95 19.62 21.91 -3.43
C VAL A 95 19.49 20.54 -4.04
N GLU A 96 19.07 19.59 -3.21
CA GLU A 96 18.61 18.28 -3.63
C GLU A 96 17.20 18.11 -3.06
N GLU A 97 16.20 18.05 -3.96
CA GLU A 97 14.80 17.91 -3.54
C GLU A 97 14.50 16.50 -3.07
N ASN A 98 13.74 16.37 -1.96
CA ASN A 98 13.22 15.12 -1.48
C ASN A 98 12.15 14.56 -2.43
N PRO A 99 11.98 13.23 -2.49
CA PRO A 99 10.77 12.64 -3.05
C PRO A 99 9.52 13.22 -2.39
N ARG A 100 8.46 13.35 -3.17
CA ARG A 100 7.16 13.79 -2.69
C ARG A 100 6.14 12.68 -2.87
N LEU A 101 5.26 12.52 -1.90
CA LEU A 101 4.19 11.55 -1.90
C LEU A 101 2.89 12.21 -2.37
N PRO A 102 2.06 11.53 -3.15
CA PRO A 102 0.72 12.01 -3.44
C PRO A 102 -0.08 12.16 -2.14
N VAL A 103 -0.94 13.17 -2.10
CA VAL A 103 -1.81 13.43 -0.96
C VAL A 103 -3.13 12.70 -1.13
N SER A 104 -3.59 12.06 -0.07
CA SER A 104 -4.93 11.46 0.03
C SER A 104 -5.68 11.96 1.27
N TYR A 105 -7.02 11.85 1.21
CA TYR A 105 -7.93 12.27 2.27
C TYR A 105 -8.87 11.13 2.58
N ASP A 106 -8.75 10.52 3.77
CA ASP A 106 -9.55 9.32 4.06
C ASP A 106 -10.97 9.68 4.53
N ASN A 107 -11.14 10.31 5.67
CA ASN A 107 -12.45 10.44 6.34
C ASN A 107 -12.99 11.87 6.39
N PHE A 108 -12.99 12.55 5.25
CA PHE A 108 -13.57 13.88 5.06
C PHE A 108 -14.89 13.84 4.27
N PRO A 109 -15.96 13.20 4.77
CA PRO A 109 -17.17 12.98 3.97
C PRO A 109 -17.92 14.28 3.60
N TRP A 110 -17.58 15.38 4.22
CA TRP A 110 -18.24 16.69 4.03
C TRP A 110 -17.61 17.56 2.95
N TYR A 111 -16.44 17.15 2.43
CA TYR A 111 -15.65 17.91 1.48
C TYR A 111 -15.14 17.01 0.37
N SER A 112 -15.07 17.56 -0.83
CA SER A 112 -14.35 16.94 -1.93
C SER A 112 -12.84 17.14 -1.77
N ASP A 113 -12.05 16.26 -2.38
CA ASP A 113 -10.58 16.37 -2.39
C ASP A 113 -10.14 17.71 -3.00
N SER A 114 -10.88 18.17 -4.04
CA SER A 114 -10.61 19.46 -4.68
C SER A 114 -10.77 20.65 -3.73
N GLU A 115 -11.77 20.64 -2.84
CA GLU A 115 -11.95 21.69 -1.85
C GLU A 115 -10.84 21.67 -0.80
N LEU A 116 -10.40 20.47 -0.38
CA LEU A 116 -9.29 20.29 0.56
C LEU A 116 -7.95 20.71 -0.07
N ASP A 117 -7.70 20.31 -1.31
CA ASP A 117 -6.54 20.75 -2.09
C ASP A 117 -6.49 22.27 -2.25
N GLU A 118 -7.63 22.89 -2.54
CA GLU A 118 -7.72 24.35 -2.70
C GLU A 118 -7.43 25.07 -1.38
N ALA A 119 -7.89 24.53 -0.27
CA ALA A 119 -7.61 25.08 1.06
C ALA A 119 -6.09 25.07 1.36
N ILE A 120 -5.37 24.01 0.97
CA ILE A 120 -3.90 23.94 1.09
C ILE A 120 -3.24 24.90 0.10
N ARG A 121 -3.62 24.87 -1.17
CA ARG A 121 -2.99 25.63 -2.25
C ARG A 121 -3.08 27.15 -2.06
N LYS A 122 -4.14 27.62 -1.40
CA LYS A 122 -4.33 29.02 -1.10
C LYS A 122 -3.18 29.66 -0.32
N GLU A 123 -2.60 28.89 0.60
CA GLU A 123 -1.49 29.33 1.47
C GLU A 123 -0.14 28.71 1.08
N LEU A 124 -0.15 27.60 0.35
CA LEU A 124 1.01 26.90 -0.18
C LEU A 124 0.94 26.84 -1.72
N PRO A 125 1.26 27.95 -2.44
CA PRO A 125 1.08 28.03 -3.88
C PRO A 125 1.89 27.02 -4.71
N PHE A 126 2.90 26.39 -4.12
CA PHE A 126 3.69 25.32 -4.75
C PHE A 126 3.05 23.94 -4.63
N TYR A 127 1.98 23.81 -3.85
CA TYR A 127 1.28 22.54 -3.67
C TYR A 127 0.56 22.14 -4.97
N ASP A 128 0.89 20.95 -5.45
CA ASP A 128 0.37 20.33 -6.69
C ASP A 128 -0.30 18.96 -6.46
N GLY A 129 -0.71 18.68 -5.22
CA GLY A 129 -1.24 17.36 -4.81
C GLY A 129 -0.17 16.42 -4.25
N HIS A 130 1.06 16.91 -4.04
CA HIS A 130 2.15 16.13 -3.46
C HIS A 130 2.84 16.89 -2.33
N LEU A 131 3.18 16.15 -1.27
CA LEU A 131 3.92 16.66 -0.12
C LEU A 131 5.13 15.77 0.19
N PRO A 132 6.17 16.29 0.88
CA PRO A 132 7.25 15.45 1.38
C PRO A 132 6.73 14.49 2.47
N GLU A 133 7.51 13.48 2.79
CA GLU A 133 7.18 12.51 3.85
C GLU A 133 7.01 13.17 5.22
N ALA A 134 7.82 14.19 5.52
CA ALA A 134 7.78 14.91 6.78
C ALA A 134 8.32 16.35 6.60
N GLY A 135 8.10 17.22 7.60
CA GLY A 135 8.64 18.56 7.67
C GLY A 135 7.56 19.63 7.86
N GLN A 136 8.01 20.88 8.03
CA GLN A 136 7.12 22.00 8.34
C GLN A 136 6.03 22.23 7.28
N VAL A 137 6.25 21.79 6.04
CA VAL A 137 5.24 21.92 4.98
C VAL A 137 4.05 21.00 5.24
N VAL A 138 4.31 19.77 5.71
CA VAL A 138 3.24 18.82 6.07
C VAL A 138 2.47 19.31 7.27
N GLU A 139 3.18 19.77 8.31
CA GLU A 139 2.57 20.38 9.51
C GLU A 139 1.72 21.61 9.16
N ARG A 140 2.20 22.42 8.22
CA ARG A 140 1.44 23.58 7.74
C ARG A 140 0.19 23.17 6.97
N ALA A 141 0.27 22.17 6.11
CA ALA A 141 -0.89 21.61 5.40
C ALA A 141 -1.93 21.06 6.40
N THR A 142 -1.50 20.33 7.42
CA THR A 142 -2.36 19.85 8.52
C THR A 142 -3.08 21.00 9.22
N ALA A 143 -2.35 22.04 9.57
CA ALA A 143 -2.91 23.22 10.23
C ALA A 143 -3.92 23.98 9.34
N LEU A 144 -3.67 24.05 8.03
CA LEU A 144 -4.58 24.67 7.05
C LEU A 144 -5.88 23.89 6.91
N LEU A 145 -5.77 22.57 6.78
CA LEU A 145 -6.93 21.68 6.74
C LEU A 145 -7.74 21.77 8.03
N LYS A 146 -7.06 21.76 9.19
CA LYS A 146 -7.71 21.96 10.48
C LYS A 146 -8.46 23.29 10.54
N ALA A 147 -7.84 24.39 10.15
CA ALA A 147 -8.49 25.70 10.13
C ALA A 147 -9.70 25.73 9.19
N PHE A 148 -9.59 25.09 8.03
CA PHE A 148 -10.67 25.00 7.04
C PHE A 148 -11.88 24.21 7.59
N VAL A 149 -11.64 23.04 8.19
CA VAL A 149 -12.69 22.18 8.70
C VAL A 149 -13.30 22.75 10.01
N SER A 150 -12.46 23.30 10.88
CA SER A 150 -12.88 23.88 12.16
C SER A 150 -13.80 25.10 12.00
N ALA A 151 -13.85 25.71 10.83
CA ALA A 151 -14.84 26.74 10.53
C ALA A 151 -16.29 26.27 10.63
N ARG A 152 -16.52 24.95 10.49
CA ARG A 152 -17.84 24.31 10.62
C ARG A 152 -17.98 23.48 11.89
N ASP A 153 -16.93 22.82 12.34
CA ASP A 153 -16.90 22.07 13.60
C ASP A 153 -15.55 22.24 14.30
N PRO A 154 -15.49 23.05 15.38
CA PRO A 154 -14.24 23.36 16.07
C PRO A 154 -13.66 22.17 16.87
N HIS A 155 -14.38 21.08 17.00
CA HIS A 155 -13.94 19.90 17.75
C HIS A 155 -13.19 18.88 16.89
N ILE A 156 -13.12 19.11 15.59
CA ILE A 156 -12.41 18.21 14.67
C ILE A 156 -10.91 18.48 14.76
N GLU A 157 -10.16 17.43 14.99
CA GLU A 157 -8.70 17.39 14.85
C GLU A 157 -8.32 16.71 13.54
N ILE A 158 -7.25 17.19 12.92
CA ILE A 158 -6.69 16.61 11.69
C ILE A 158 -5.34 16.00 12.04
N VAL A 159 -5.14 14.77 11.62
CA VAL A 159 -3.87 14.05 11.71
C VAL A 159 -3.39 13.69 10.32
N HIS A 160 -2.11 13.39 10.19
CA HIS A 160 -1.52 12.88 8.95
C HIS A 160 -0.59 11.71 9.23
N GLN A 161 -0.45 10.83 8.27
CA GLN A 161 0.47 9.70 8.29
C GLN A 161 0.94 9.34 6.88
N VAL A 162 2.06 8.64 6.79
CA VAL A 162 2.44 7.97 5.54
C VAL A 162 1.80 6.59 5.55
N ALA A 163 0.93 6.35 4.58
CA ALA A 163 0.21 5.10 4.40
C ALA A 163 0.60 4.41 3.09
N LEU A 164 0.41 3.09 3.00
CA LEU A 164 0.48 2.39 1.72
C LEU A 164 -0.77 2.71 0.92
N SER A 165 -0.60 3.07 -0.34
CA SER A 165 -1.74 3.38 -1.20
C SER A 165 -2.50 2.12 -1.57
N PRO A 166 -3.83 2.11 -1.46
CA PRO A 166 -4.65 1.03 -1.99
C PRO A 166 -4.78 1.07 -3.53
N LEU A 167 -4.36 2.16 -4.17
CA LEU A 167 -4.59 2.41 -5.59
C LEU A 167 -3.36 2.14 -6.48
N PHE A 168 -2.16 2.17 -5.90
CA PHE A 168 -0.90 1.94 -6.62
C PHE A 168 0.17 1.35 -5.69
N ASP A 169 1.19 0.75 -6.27
CA ASP A 169 2.35 0.23 -5.51
C ASP A 169 3.23 1.40 -5.06
N GLY A 170 3.02 1.85 -3.83
CA GLY A 170 3.73 2.99 -3.25
C GLY A 170 3.08 3.52 -1.98
N SER A 171 3.63 4.62 -1.48
CA SER A 171 3.13 5.31 -0.28
C SER A 171 2.49 6.63 -0.65
N GLU A 172 1.55 7.07 0.19
CA GLU A 172 0.88 8.36 0.09
C GLU A 172 0.90 9.10 1.43
N GLN A 173 0.76 10.42 1.37
CA GLN A 173 0.59 11.27 2.53
C GLN A 173 -0.91 11.38 2.82
N GLU A 174 -1.40 10.54 3.72
CA GLU A 174 -2.81 10.51 4.09
C GLU A 174 -3.12 11.53 5.19
N PHE A 175 -4.14 12.34 4.96
CA PHE A 175 -4.78 13.18 5.97
C PHE A 175 -6.09 12.57 6.41
N SER A 176 -6.37 12.60 7.71
CA SER A 176 -7.61 12.08 8.26
C SER A 176 -8.11 12.92 9.45
N VAL A 177 -9.41 12.81 9.72
CA VAL A 177 -10.06 13.40 10.89
C VAL A 177 -9.90 12.47 12.08
N GLU A 178 -9.37 12.98 13.19
CA GLU A 178 -9.29 12.28 14.47
C GLU A 178 -10.50 12.64 15.36
N GLY A 179 -11.05 11.64 16.05
CA GLY A 179 -12.12 11.85 17.04
C GLY A 179 -13.42 11.09 16.72
N PRO A 180 -14.55 11.45 17.36
CA PRO A 180 -15.83 10.83 17.09
C PRO A 180 -16.29 11.21 15.68
N GLY A 181 -15.73 10.45 14.73
CA GLY A 181 -15.91 10.67 13.31
C GLY A 181 -17.33 10.41 12.84
N ALA A 182 -17.59 10.83 11.64
CA ALA A 182 -18.77 10.46 10.89
C ALA A 182 -18.91 8.93 10.80
N LYS A 183 -20.15 8.45 10.79
CA LYS A 183 -20.50 7.03 10.66
C LYS A 183 -21.22 6.81 9.34
N ILE A 184 -21.05 5.66 8.76
CA ILE A 184 -21.78 5.21 7.58
C ILE A 184 -23.24 5.01 7.98
N ALA A 185 -24.15 5.89 7.53
CA ALA A 185 -25.58 5.79 7.82
C ALA A 185 -26.28 4.78 6.90
N SER A 186 -25.91 4.79 5.62
CA SER A 186 -26.40 3.86 4.61
C SER A 186 -25.38 3.72 3.49
N LEU A 187 -25.40 2.59 2.79
CA LEU A 187 -24.69 2.37 1.55
C LEU A 187 -25.68 1.82 0.52
N GLU A 188 -25.93 2.61 -0.52
CA GLU A 188 -26.91 2.32 -1.54
C GLU A 188 -26.22 2.13 -2.89
N PHE A 189 -26.69 1.18 -3.69
CA PHE A 189 -26.17 0.88 -5.02
C PHE A 189 -27.14 1.34 -6.10
N SER A 190 -26.61 1.82 -7.23
CA SER A 190 -27.45 2.15 -8.40
C SER A 190 -28.04 0.91 -9.08
N ASP A 191 -27.44 -0.27 -8.89
CA ASP A 191 -27.95 -1.53 -9.44
C ASP A 191 -28.99 -2.15 -8.49
N PRO A 192 -30.28 -2.23 -8.90
CA PRO A 192 -31.34 -2.80 -8.08
C PRO A 192 -31.12 -4.27 -7.73
N LYS A 193 -30.34 -5.02 -8.51
CA LYS A 193 -30.02 -6.43 -8.23
C LYS A 193 -29.21 -6.57 -6.95
N LEU A 194 -28.23 -5.71 -6.73
CA LEU A 194 -27.46 -5.69 -5.47
C LEU A 194 -28.36 -5.37 -4.28
N SER A 195 -29.23 -4.36 -4.41
CA SER A 195 -30.13 -3.96 -3.31
C SER A 195 -31.10 -5.07 -2.89
N GLY A 196 -31.44 -5.99 -3.82
CA GLY A 196 -32.29 -7.15 -3.58
C GLY A 196 -31.56 -8.40 -3.07
N ASP A 197 -30.25 -8.46 -3.20
CA ASP A 197 -29.44 -9.63 -2.89
C ASP A 197 -29.28 -9.83 -1.37
N LEU A 198 -29.50 -11.07 -0.90
CA LEU A 198 -29.42 -11.41 0.52
C LEU A 198 -27.99 -11.36 1.06
N ALA A 199 -26.99 -11.75 0.25
CA ALA A 199 -25.60 -11.69 0.63
C ALA A 199 -25.15 -10.23 0.77
N VAL A 200 -25.54 -9.35 -0.16
CA VAL A 200 -25.29 -7.89 -0.05
C VAL A 200 -25.87 -7.33 1.24
N ARG A 201 -27.11 -7.69 1.58
CA ARG A 201 -27.74 -7.20 2.82
C ARG A 201 -27.02 -7.67 4.09
N ALA A 202 -26.53 -8.91 4.10
CA ALA A 202 -25.73 -9.44 5.20
C ALA A 202 -24.44 -8.61 5.35
N HIS A 203 -23.70 -8.42 4.28
CA HIS A 203 -22.46 -7.63 4.29
C HIS A 203 -22.70 -6.15 4.63
N LEU A 204 -23.81 -5.53 4.19
CA LEU A 204 -24.13 -4.16 4.57
C LEU A 204 -24.30 -4.00 6.08
N SER A 205 -24.79 -5.02 6.79
CA SER A 205 -24.92 -4.97 8.25
C SER A 205 -23.56 -4.95 8.97
N GLU A 206 -22.50 -5.32 8.29
CA GLU A 206 -21.12 -5.31 8.80
C GLU A 206 -20.46 -3.93 8.69
N ILE A 207 -20.90 -3.07 7.77
CA ILE A 207 -20.29 -1.76 7.54
C ILE A 207 -21.15 -0.57 8.01
N VAL A 208 -22.48 -0.70 7.96
CA VAL A 208 -23.39 0.37 8.42
C VAL A 208 -23.28 0.57 9.94
N GLY A 209 -23.13 1.82 10.34
CA GLY A 209 -22.88 2.21 11.74
C GLY A 209 -21.41 2.26 12.14
N HIS A 210 -20.51 1.75 11.32
CA HIS A 210 -19.06 1.87 11.52
C HIS A 210 -18.54 3.28 11.18
N PRO A 211 -17.37 3.69 11.69
CA PRO A 211 -16.72 4.94 11.30
C PRO A 211 -16.57 5.05 9.78
N TYR A 212 -16.82 6.25 9.25
CA TYR A 212 -16.61 6.51 7.84
C TYR A 212 -15.10 6.53 7.55
N SER A 213 -14.68 5.74 6.58
CA SER A 213 -13.33 5.72 6.01
C SER A 213 -13.46 5.34 4.54
N ARG A 214 -12.82 6.09 3.65
CA ARG A 214 -12.81 5.77 2.20
C ARG A 214 -12.15 4.42 1.97
N MET A 215 -11.01 4.20 2.60
CA MET A 215 -10.28 2.94 2.47
C MET A 215 -11.13 1.74 2.92
N THR A 216 -11.83 1.85 4.05
CA THR A 216 -12.73 0.79 4.53
C THR A 216 -13.85 0.52 3.53
N ILE A 217 -14.43 1.56 2.94
CA ILE A 217 -15.51 1.42 1.95
C ILE A 217 -14.96 0.78 0.66
N ASP A 218 -13.82 1.22 0.17
CA ASP A 218 -13.20 0.67 -1.05
C ASP A 218 -12.82 -0.80 -0.89
N LEU A 219 -12.24 -1.17 0.26
CA LEU A 219 -11.97 -2.58 0.60
C LEU A 219 -13.26 -3.39 0.66
N PHE A 220 -14.29 -2.87 1.32
CA PHE A 220 -15.60 -3.52 1.38
C PHE A 220 -16.18 -3.76 -0.03
N LEU A 221 -16.12 -2.76 -0.90
CA LEU A 221 -16.60 -2.89 -2.27
C LEU A 221 -15.78 -3.91 -3.08
N ALA A 222 -14.47 -3.92 -2.90
CA ALA A 222 -13.57 -4.84 -3.59
C ALA A 222 -13.73 -6.28 -3.10
N GLU A 223 -13.81 -6.51 -1.80
CA GLU A 223 -13.77 -7.84 -1.19
C GLU A 223 -15.15 -8.47 -1.01
N GLN A 224 -16.20 -7.65 -0.79
CA GLN A 224 -17.53 -8.17 -0.51
C GLN A 224 -18.52 -7.99 -1.67
N ILE A 225 -18.44 -6.89 -2.40
CA ILE A 225 -19.43 -6.57 -3.44
C ILE A 225 -18.99 -7.03 -4.84
N ARG A 226 -17.75 -6.78 -5.22
CA ARG A 226 -17.21 -7.22 -6.52
C ARG A 226 -17.32 -8.72 -6.75
N PRO A 227 -17.02 -9.59 -5.76
CA PRO A 227 -17.16 -11.04 -5.91
C PRO A 227 -18.58 -11.49 -6.22
N ILE A 228 -19.60 -10.79 -5.73
CA ILE A 228 -21.01 -11.12 -6.03
C ILE A 228 -21.30 -10.99 -7.53
N TYR A 229 -20.83 -9.93 -8.17
CA TYR A 229 -20.90 -9.78 -9.61
C TYR A 229 -20.11 -10.88 -10.34
N GLN A 230 -18.88 -11.12 -9.90
CA GLN A 230 -18.00 -12.11 -10.53
C GLN A 230 -18.54 -13.53 -10.46
N GLN A 231 -19.16 -13.92 -9.33
CA GLN A 231 -19.83 -15.23 -9.19
C GLN A 231 -20.93 -15.46 -10.23
N GLN A 232 -21.64 -14.38 -10.58
CA GLN A 232 -22.73 -14.42 -11.55
C GLN A 232 -22.27 -14.26 -13.00
N GLY A 233 -20.96 -14.17 -13.25
CA GLY A 233 -20.38 -14.04 -14.58
C GLY A 233 -20.30 -12.61 -15.11
N PHE A 234 -20.58 -11.58 -14.30
CA PHE A 234 -20.41 -10.18 -14.66
C PHE A 234 -18.94 -9.75 -14.47
N LEU A 235 -18.05 -10.34 -15.25
CA LEU A 235 -16.59 -10.17 -15.08
C LEU A 235 -16.09 -8.74 -15.34
N GLN A 236 -16.82 -7.97 -16.13
CA GLN A 236 -16.52 -6.57 -16.44
C GLN A 236 -17.42 -5.59 -15.67
N ALA A 237 -18.03 -6.03 -14.57
CA ALA A 237 -18.85 -5.14 -13.75
C ALA A 237 -18.01 -3.94 -13.26
N LYS A 238 -18.59 -2.77 -13.40
CA LYS A 238 -17.98 -1.52 -12.95
C LYS A 238 -18.63 -1.09 -11.64
N ILE A 239 -17.82 -0.95 -10.62
CA ILE A 239 -18.18 -0.30 -9.36
C ILE A 239 -17.47 1.04 -9.39
N GLY A 240 -18.25 2.12 -9.47
CA GLY A 240 -17.70 3.48 -9.48
C GLY A 240 -17.31 3.96 -8.08
N PRO A 241 -16.66 5.12 -7.99
CA PRO A 241 -16.27 5.68 -6.70
C PRO A 241 -17.50 5.95 -5.82
N PRO A 242 -17.40 5.69 -4.51
CA PRO A 242 -18.45 6.02 -3.55
C PRO A 242 -18.73 7.53 -3.51
N GLU A 243 -19.99 7.91 -3.57
CA GLU A 243 -20.46 9.30 -3.53
C GLU A 243 -21.17 9.55 -2.19
N VAL A 244 -20.73 10.55 -1.46
CA VAL A 244 -21.44 11.01 -0.26
C VAL A 244 -22.61 11.89 -0.69
N ARG A 245 -23.83 11.55 -0.24
CA ARG A 245 -25.08 12.27 -0.58
C ARG A 245 -25.64 12.97 0.64
N LEU A 246 -25.01 14.06 1.04
CA LEU A 246 -25.53 14.87 2.16
C LEU A 246 -26.77 15.66 1.75
N SER A 247 -27.83 15.49 2.52
CA SER A 247 -29.03 16.32 2.41
C SER A 247 -28.93 17.44 3.47
N GLY A 248 -28.70 18.67 3.04
CA GLY A 248 -28.70 19.78 4.02
C GLY A 248 -28.16 21.11 3.49
N ASN A 249 -28.34 22.15 4.29
CA ASN A 249 -27.82 23.47 4.02
C ASN A 249 -26.29 23.50 4.27
N PRO A 250 -25.47 24.04 3.37
CA PRO A 250 -24.02 24.17 3.53
C PRO A 250 -23.57 24.89 4.82
N ASN A 251 -24.46 25.66 5.43
CA ASN A 251 -24.21 26.41 6.67
C ASN A 251 -24.65 25.67 7.96
N GLN A 252 -25.12 24.45 7.83
CA GLN A 252 -25.54 23.63 8.97
C GLN A 252 -24.34 22.90 9.58
N LYS A 253 -24.43 22.55 10.88
CA LYS A 253 -23.45 21.69 11.55
C LYS A 253 -23.20 20.41 10.73
N LEU A 254 -21.97 19.96 10.65
CA LEU A 254 -21.60 18.73 9.94
C LEU A 254 -22.38 17.56 10.56
N THR A 255 -23.02 16.77 9.70
CA THR A 255 -23.71 15.54 10.15
C THR A 255 -22.69 14.44 10.43
N ASP A 256 -22.95 13.66 11.46
CA ASP A 256 -22.20 12.44 11.77
C ASP A 256 -22.76 11.20 11.07
N GLN A 257 -23.91 11.33 10.38
CA GLN A 257 -24.56 10.23 9.66
C GLN A 257 -24.39 10.44 8.16
N ILE A 258 -23.55 9.61 7.55
CA ILE A 258 -23.11 9.76 6.16
C ILE A 258 -23.81 8.74 5.27
N PRO A 259 -24.77 9.15 4.44
CA PRO A 259 -25.33 8.31 3.40
C PRO A 259 -24.38 8.23 2.21
N ILE A 260 -24.11 7.02 1.75
CA ILE A 260 -23.18 6.73 0.65
C ILE A 260 -23.96 6.10 -0.49
N PHE A 261 -23.69 6.57 -1.68
CA PHE A 261 -24.22 6.00 -2.92
C PHE A 261 -23.07 5.49 -3.78
N VAL A 262 -23.20 4.27 -4.30
CA VAL A 262 -22.20 3.64 -5.15
C VAL A 262 -22.79 3.42 -6.55
N PRO A 263 -22.28 4.12 -7.58
CA PRO A 263 -22.69 3.88 -8.94
C PRO A 263 -22.15 2.53 -9.42
N CYS A 264 -23.03 1.63 -9.85
CA CYS A 264 -22.69 0.29 -10.30
C CYS A 264 -23.28 0.02 -11.68
N ALA A 265 -22.53 -0.72 -12.51
CA ALA A 265 -23.00 -1.23 -13.78
C ALA A 265 -22.54 -2.67 -13.95
N ALA A 266 -23.48 -3.62 -13.87
CA ALA A 266 -23.18 -5.05 -13.98
C ALA A 266 -22.53 -5.42 -15.32
N GLY A 267 -22.99 -4.82 -16.42
CA GLY A 267 -22.56 -5.20 -17.76
C GLY A 267 -23.21 -6.50 -18.23
N ALA A 268 -22.52 -7.26 -19.09
CA ALA A 268 -22.98 -8.53 -19.63
C ALA A 268 -22.48 -9.72 -18.81
N ILE A 269 -23.24 -10.82 -18.84
CA ILE A 269 -22.79 -12.10 -18.30
C ILE A 269 -21.91 -12.77 -19.35
N TYR A 270 -20.68 -13.11 -18.96
CA TYR A 270 -19.74 -13.84 -19.81
C TYR A 270 -19.84 -15.34 -19.59
N ARG A 271 -19.57 -16.10 -20.68
CA ARG A 271 -19.42 -17.54 -20.64
C ARG A 271 -17.98 -17.94 -20.85
N TRP A 272 -17.56 -18.97 -20.16
CA TRP A 272 -16.22 -19.52 -20.30
C TRP A 272 -16.04 -20.13 -21.69
N LYS A 273 -14.98 -19.74 -22.41
CA LYS A 273 -14.63 -20.30 -23.74
C LYS A 273 -13.48 -21.29 -23.64
N GLY A 274 -12.47 -21.02 -22.77
CA GLY A 274 -11.32 -21.89 -22.60
C GLY A 274 -10.07 -21.13 -22.16
N ALA A 275 -8.99 -21.88 -21.98
CA ALA A 275 -7.65 -21.34 -21.71
C ALA A 275 -6.65 -21.91 -22.72
N GLU A 276 -5.76 -21.07 -23.23
CA GLU A 276 -4.63 -21.44 -24.08
C GLU A 276 -3.35 -21.37 -23.23
N TRP A 277 -2.64 -22.50 -23.15
CA TRP A 277 -1.50 -22.66 -22.27
C TRP A 277 -0.19 -22.47 -23.03
N LYS A 278 0.73 -21.69 -22.47
CA LYS A 278 2.03 -21.37 -23.07
C LYS A 278 3.13 -21.50 -22.01
N GLY A 279 4.21 -22.22 -22.35
CA GLY A 279 5.35 -22.41 -21.45
C GLY A 279 5.27 -23.62 -20.52
N ASN A 280 4.19 -24.39 -20.58
CA ASN A 280 4.00 -25.63 -19.82
C ASN A 280 4.74 -26.81 -20.47
N ALA A 281 5.92 -27.14 -19.98
CA ALA A 281 6.71 -28.27 -20.46
C ALA A 281 6.51 -29.53 -19.60
N VAL A 282 6.34 -29.37 -18.30
CA VAL A 282 6.24 -30.47 -17.33
C VAL A 282 4.82 -31.01 -17.19
N ILE A 283 3.83 -30.14 -17.20
CA ILE A 283 2.44 -30.53 -17.06
C ILE A 283 1.72 -30.37 -18.39
N SER A 284 1.04 -31.43 -18.84
CA SER A 284 0.34 -31.40 -20.11
C SER A 284 -0.82 -30.41 -20.12
N THR A 285 -1.13 -29.82 -21.27
CA THR A 285 -2.30 -28.97 -21.50
C THR A 285 -3.61 -29.65 -21.05
N ILE A 286 -3.73 -30.96 -21.29
CA ILE A 286 -4.90 -31.73 -20.90
C ILE A 286 -5.05 -31.76 -19.38
N THR A 287 -3.96 -32.01 -18.66
CA THR A 287 -3.94 -32.00 -17.19
C THR A 287 -4.28 -30.63 -16.66
N LEU A 288 -3.61 -29.56 -17.14
CA LEU A 288 -3.86 -28.19 -16.71
C LEU A 288 -5.32 -27.77 -16.93
N THR A 289 -5.90 -28.11 -18.09
CA THR A 289 -7.30 -27.80 -18.39
C THR A 289 -8.24 -28.57 -17.47
N SER A 290 -7.91 -29.82 -17.14
CA SER A 290 -8.70 -30.62 -16.19
C SER A 290 -8.61 -30.05 -14.76
N THR A 291 -7.41 -29.69 -14.33
CA THR A 291 -7.16 -29.08 -13.00
C THR A 291 -7.87 -27.75 -12.85
N LEU A 292 -7.93 -26.95 -13.92
CA LEU A 292 -8.68 -25.68 -13.94
C LEU A 292 -10.17 -25.89 -13.62
N GLY A 293 -10.75 -27.02 -14.05
CA GLY A 293 -12.10 -27.48 -13.66
C GLY A 293 -13.27 -26.68 -14.27
N LEU A 294 -13.03 -25.91 -15.34
CA LEU A 294 -14.04 -25.09 -16.01
C LEU A 294 -14.44 -25.71 -17.34
N LYS A 295 -15.72 -25.64 -17.70
CA LYS A 295 -16.25 -26.22 -18.94
C LYS A 295 -16.67 -25.12 -19.91
N PRO A 296 -16.28 -25.23 -21.20
CA PRO A 296 -16.75 -24.30 -22.22
C PRO A 296 -18.27 -24.20 -22.27
N GLY A 297 -18.79 -22.98 -22.31
CA GLY A 297 -20.22 -22.67 -22.32
C GLY A 297 -20.84 -22.41 -20.95
N ASP A 298 -20.20 -22.81 -19.85
CA ASP A 298 -20.66 -22.45 -18.50
C ASP A 298 -20.58 -20.95 -18.28
N VAL A 299 -21.36 -20.43 -17.32
CA VAL A 299 -21.20 -19.05 -16.85
C VAL A 299 -19.78 -18.90 -16.30
N ALA A 300 -19.08 -17.88 -16.76
CA ALA A 300 -17.72 -17.58 -16.34
C ALA A 300 -17.73 -17.00 -14.91
N ASN A 301 -17.85 -17.88 -13.92
CA ASN A 301 -17.80 -17.51 -12.53
C ASN A 301 -16.37 -17.10 -12.16
N GLY A 302 -16.16 -15.80 -11.83
CA GLY A 302 -14.84 -15.25 -11.55
C GLY A 302 -14.14 -15.92 -10.38
N GLN A 303 -14.85 -16.28 -9.32
CA GLN A 303 -14.26 -16.99 -8.18
C GLN A 303 -13.83 -18.43 -8.54
N ALA A 304 -14.65 -19.11 -9.35
CA ALA A 304 -14.28 -20.44 -9.84
C ALA A 304 -13.05 -20.37 -10.77
N ILE A 305 -12.91 -19.29 -11.53
CA ILE A 305 -11.75 -19.03 -12.39
C ILE A 305 -10.51 -18.81 -11.52
N GLU A 306 -10.55 -17.93 -10.52
CA GLU A 306 -9.42 -17.68 -9.62
C GLU A 306 -9.03 -18.94 -8.83
N GLY A 307 -10.01 -19.66 -8.25
CA GLY A 307 -9.75 -20.94 -7.61
C GLY A 307 -9.17 -21.98 -8.57
N GLY A 308 -9.49 -21.88 -9.86
CA GLY A 308 -8.88 -22.69 -10.90
C GLY A 308 -7.39 -22.41 -11.09
N TRP A 309 -7.00 -21.15 -11.09
CA TRP A 309 -5.59 -20.76 -11.19
C TRP A 309 -4.78 -21.20 -9.96
N GLU A 310 -5.37 -21.14 -8.76
CA GLU A 310 -4.72 -21.65 -7.55
C GLU A 310 -4.47 -23.15 -7.65
N ARG A 311 -5.48 -23.94 -8.06
CA ARG A 311 -5.28 -25.39 -8.27
C ARG A 311 -4.20 -25.70 -9.30
N VAL A 312 -4.06 -24.88 -10.33
CA VAL A 312 -2.97 -25.02 -11.31
C VAL A 312 -1.61 -24.75 -10.66
N ARG A 313 -1.48 -23.72 -9.80
CA ARG A 313 -0.24 -23.44 -9.05
C ARG A 313 0.08 -24.57 -8.06
N GLU A 314 -0.92 -25.10 -7.36
CA GLU A 314 -0.79 -26.24 -6.46
C GLU A 314 -0.27 -27.48 -7.20
N GLU A 315 -0.80 -27.76 -8.41
CA GLU A 315 -0.38 -28.88 -9.25
C GLU A 315 1.12 -28.81 -9.62
N TYR A 316 1.67 -27.61 -9.81
CA TYR A 316 3.11 -27.39 -9.95
C TYR A 316 3.85 -27.59 -8.62
N GLY A 317 3.30 -27.10 -7.52
CA GLY A 317 3.85 -27.29 -6.18
C GLY A 317 3.96 -28.77 -5.77
N HIS A 318 2.99 -29.62 -6.13
CA HIS A 318 3.02 -31.06 -5.91
C HIS A 318 4.16 -31.78 -6.66
N ARG A 319 4.74 -31.11 -7.66
CA ARG A 319 5.88 -31.61 -8.44
C ARG A 319 7.19 -30.89 -8.14
N GLY A 320 7.25 -30.16 -7.03
CA GLY A 320 8.43 -29.48 -6.57
C GLY A 320 8.72 -28.14 -7.26
N PHE A 321 7.85 -27.66 -8.14
CA PHE A 321 8.02 -26.36 -8.81
C PHE A 321 7.44 -25.24 -7.95
N LEU A 322 8.12 -24.95 -6.83
CA LEU A 322 7.63 -24.03 -5.79
C LEU A 322 7.54 -22.57 -6.24
N GLU A 323 8.28 -22.20 -7.28
CA GLU A 323 8.35 -20.84 -7.82
C GLU A 323 7.63 -20.70 -9.16
N ALA A 324 6.81 -21.69 -9.53
CA ALA A 324 6.06 -21.65 -10.77
C ALA A 324 5.12 -20.43 -10.81
N LYS A 325 5.23 -19.64 -11.86
CA LYS A 325 4.38 -18.47 -12.09
C LYS A 325 3.36 -18.79 -13.15
N VAL A 326 2.09 -18.63 -12.81
CA VAL A 326 0.95 -18.78 -13.71
C VAL A 326 0.34 -17.39 -13.91
N THR A 327 0.43 -16.87 -15.13
CA THR A 327 -0.02 -15.52 -15.49
C THR A 327 -1.15 -15.61 -16.51
N PRO A 328 -2.42 -15.65 -16.07
CA PRO A 328 -3.57 -15.63 -16.96
C PRO A 328 -3.86 -14.20 -17.47
N VAL A 329 -4.11 -14.09 -18.76
CA VAL A 329 -4.52 -12.84 -19.42
C VAL A 329 -5.87 -13.04 -20.06
N ALA A 330 -6.89 -12.34 -19.58
CA ALA A 330 -8.25 -12.45 -20.08
C ALA A 330 -8.40 -11.81 -21.46
N ALA A 331 -9.09 -12.51 -22.38
CA ALA A 331 -9.51 -12.02 -23.68
C ALA A 331 -11.04 -12.09 -23.77
N TYR A 332 -11.68 -10.91 -23.78
CA TYR A 332 -13.14 -10.79 -23.86
C TYR A 332 -13.61 -10.65 -25.28
N ASP A 333 -14.64 -11.41 -25.65
CA ASP A 333 -15.41 -11.25 -26.89
C ASP A 333 -16.78 -10.67 -26.53
N ASP A 334 -16.91 -9.35 -26.62
CA ASP A 334 -18.11 -8.62 -26.22
C ASP A 334 -19.29 -8.84 -27.18
N ALA A 335 -19.01 -9.30 -28.40
CA ALA A 335 -20.08 -9.54 -29.40
C ALA A 335 -20.89 -10.80 -29.06
N VAL A 336 -20.25 -11.80 -28.48
CA VAL A 336 -20.89 -13.10 -28.11
C VAL A 336 -20.83 -13.36 -26.60
N HIS A 337 -20.32 -12.39 -25.84
CA HIS A 337 -20.18 -12.46 -24.38
C HIS A 337 -19.46 -13.73 -23.90
N THR A 338 -18.28 -13.97 -24.45
CA THR A 338 -17.40 -15.07 -24.00
C THR A 338 -16.06 -14.52 -23.51
N VAL A 339 -15.45 -15.26 -22.59
CA VAL A 339 -14.09 -14.99 -22.11
C VAL A 339 -13.22 -16.22 -22.33
N SER A 340 -12.02 -15.98 -22.84
CA SER A 340 -10.93 -16.95 -22.90
C SER A 340 -9.70 -16.36 -22.21
N TYR A 341 -8.74 -17.21 -21.88
CA TYR A 341 -7.50 -16.76 -21.25
C TYR A 341 -6.28 -17.27 -22.01
N ASP A 342 -5.34 -16.38 -22.30
CA ASP A 342 -3.98 -16.73 -22.62
C ASP A 342 -3.18 -16.89 -21.32
N VAL A 343 -2.68 -18.09 -21.06
CA VAL A 343 -2.03 -18.41 -19.78
C VAL A 343 -0.54 -18.67 -20.01
N TRP A 344 0.27 -17.76 -19.50
CA TRP A 344 1.72 -17.88 -19.57
C TRP A 344 2.26 -18.53 -18.30
N ILE A 345 3.04 -19.60 -18.48
CA ILE A 345 3.64 -20.35 -17.38
C ILE A 345 5.16 -20.23 -17.45
N VAL A 346 5.75 -19.86 -16.32
CA VAL A 346 7.19 -19.96 -16.09
C VAL A 346 7.36 -20.97 -14.97
N GLU A 347 7.71 -22.23 -15.35
CA GLU A 347 7.75 -23.36 -14.41
C GLU A 347 8.84 -23.21 -13.36
N GLY A 348 10.00 -22.60 -13.72
CA GLY A 348 11.18 -22.54 -12.84
C GLY A 348 11.87 -23.91 -12.76
N GLN A 349 12.59 -24.16 -11.66
CA GLN A 349 13.20 -25.45 -11.40
C GLN A 349 12.42 -26.28 -10.38
N ALA A 350 12.55 -27.60 -10.46
CA ALA A 350 12.02 -28.49 -9.46
C ALA A 350 12.97 -28.58 -8.25
N TYR A 351 12.41 -28.39 -7.06
CA TYR A 351 13.14 -28.50 -5.80
C TYR A 351 12.99 -29.88 -5.18
N ARG A 352 14.06 -30.34 -4.55
CA ARG A 352 14.08 -31.59 -3.78
C ARG A 352 14.19 -31.28 -2.30
N TYR A 353 13.47 -32.01 -1.48
CA TYR A 353 13.58 -31.92 -0.05
C TYR A 353 15.01 -32.24 0.41
N SER A 354 15.62 -31.39 1.23
CA SER A 354 16.97 -31.60 1.80
C SER A 354 16.94 -31.97 3.27
N SER A 355 16.29 -31.15 4.08
CA SER A 355 16.28 -31.29 5.53
C SER A 355 15.12 -30.54 6.16
N MET A 356 14.87 -30.83 7.44
CA MET A 356 13.96 -30.07 8.29
C MET A 356 14.72 -29.58 9.53
N THR A 357 14.63 -28.27 9.77
CA THR A 357 15.13 -27.65 11.00
C THR A 357 13.93 -27.25 11.87
N ILE A 358 13.98 -27.63 13.14
CA ILE A 358 12.92 -27.42 14.12
C ILE A 358 13.49 -26.58 15.26
N SER A 359 12.79 -25.53 15.66
CA SER A 359 13.11 -24.69 16.82
C SER A 359 11.91 -24.56 17.75
N GLY A 360 12.16 -24.22 19.02
CA GLY A 360 11.12 -24.01 20.02
C GLY A 360 10.50 -25.30 20.60
N MET A 361 11.08 -26.49 20.30
CA MET A 361 10.54 -27.78 20.73
C MET A 361 11.56 -28.57 21.61
N SER A 362 11.05 -29.46 22.46
CA SER A 362 11.92 -30.43 23.18
C SER A 362 12.45 -31.49 22.20
N LEU A 363 13.59 -32.10 22.53
CA LEU A 363 14.18 -33.22 21.74
C LEU A 363 13.19 -34.37 21.51
N ALA A 364 12.29 -34.62 22.46
CA ALA A 364 11.26 -35.64 22.32
C ALA A 364 10.16 -35.16 21.30
N GLY A 365 9.81 -33.90 21.34
CA GLY A 365 8.90 -33.30 20.38
C GLY A 365 9.45 -33.27 18.95
N GLU A 366 10.71 -32.84 18.78
CA GLU A 366 11.41 -32.86 17.49
C GLU A 366 11.42 -34.26 16.87
N ARG A 367 11.71 -35.31 17.68
CA ARG A 367 11.70 -36.71 17.22
C ARG A 367 10.29 -37.09 16.71
N ARG A 368 9.23 -36.71 17.42
CA ARG A 368 7.86 -37.02 16.97
C ARG A 368 7.52 -36.32 15.67
N ILE A 369 7.96 -35.08 15.49
CA ILE A 369 7.79 -34.32 14.25
C ILE A 369 8.53 -35.03 13.12
N GLN A 370 9.80 -35.41 13.32
CA GLN A 370 10.59 -36.11 12.32
C GLN A 370 10.01 -37.52 11.96
N GLU A 371 9.48 -38.26 12.95
CA GLU A 371 8.82 -39.55 12.74
C GLU A 371 7.50 -39.37 11.92
N ALA A 372 6.79 -38.28 12.10
CA ALA A 372 5.55 -37.99 11.40
C ALA A 372 5.76 -37.43 9.98
N TRP A 373 6.95 -36.91 9.69
CA TRP A 373 7.34 -36.41 8.39
C TRP A 373 7.64 -37.55 7.43
N THR A 374 7.14 -37.48 6.18
CA THR A 374 7.18 -38.60 5.24
C THR A 374 8.19 -38.46 4.12
N MET A 375 8.51 -37.23 3.68
CA MET A 375 9.51 -37.01 2.63
C MET A 375 10.92 -37.33 3.12
N LYS A 376 11.73 -37.94 2.24
CA LYS A 376 13.14 -38.26 2.52
C LYS A 376 14.05 -37.29 1.78
N PRO A 377 15.24 -36.96 2.31
CA PRO A 377 16.22 -36.17 1.59
C PRO A 377 16.46 -36.73 0.17
N GLY A 378 16.32 -35.84 -0.84
CA GLY A 378 16.41 -36.18 -2.25
C GLY A 378 15.09 -36.48 -2.95
N ASP A 379 13.98 -36.66 -2.24
CA ASP A 379 12.65 -36.76 -2.83
C ASP A 379 12.28 -35.43 -3.50
N LEU A 380 11.50 -35.47 -4.58
CA LEU A 380 10.86 -34.28 -5.10
C LEU A 380 9.98 -33.68 -4.00
N PHE A 381 10.10 -32.36 -3.79
CA PHE A 381 9.30 -31.71 -2.77
C PHE A 381 7.82 -31.69 -3.22
N ASP A 382 6.96 -32.21 -2.39
CA ASP A 382 5.52 -32.20 -2.60
C ASP A 382 4.88 -31.22 -1.61
N LYS A 383 4.35 -30.13 -2.15
CA LYS A 383 3.74 -29.08 -1.35
C LYS A 383 2.48 -29.55 -0.61
N GLU A 384 1.70 -30.48 -1.19
CA GLU A 384 0.52 -31.07 -0.54
C GLU A 384 0.90 -31.83 0.71
N VAL A 385 1.95 -32.69 0.62
CA VAL A 385 2.49 -33.40 1.78
C VAL A 385 2.93 -32.46 2.89
N PHE A 386 3.51 -31.31 2.51
CA PHE A 386 3.93 -30.29 3.47
C PHE A 386 2.72 -29.59 4.12
N GLU A 387 1.75 -29.16 3.33
CA GLU A 387 0.54 -28.46 3.82
C GLU A 387 -0.32 -29.39 4.70
N ASP A 388 -0.49 -30.65 4.31
CA ASP A 388 -1.14 -31.67 5.11
C ASP A 388 -0.44 -31.90 6.46
N PHE A 389 0.89 -31.86 6.43
CA PHE A 389 1.68 -32.00 7.65
C PHE A 389 1.50 -30.78 8.58
N LEU A 390 1.50 -29.56 8.04
CA LEU A 390 1.21 -28.36 8.81
C LEU A 390 -0.21 -28.37 9.39
N PHE A 391 -1.20 -28.79 8.62
CA PHE A 391 -2.57 -28.92 9.09
C PHE A 391 -2.68 -29.89 10.27
N ARG A 392 -1.95 -31.02 10.23
CA ARG A 392 -1.89 -31.96 11.37
C ARG A 392 -1.18 -31.38 12.58
N LEU A 393 -0.13 -30.59 12.40
CA LEU A 393 0.53 -29.91 13.50
C LEU A 393 -0.37 -28.86 14.18
N ASP A 394 -1.17 -28.16 13.42
CA ASP A 394 -2.08 -27.13 13.93
C ASP A 394 -3.34 -27.75 14.56
N SER A 395 -4.09 -28.52 13.79
CA SER A 395 -5.46 -28.95 14.13
C SER A 395 -5.57 -30.35 14.69
N HIS A 396 -4.54 -31.20 14.51
CA HIS A 396 -4.55 -32.61 14.91
C HIS A 396 -3.24 -33.04 15.55
N ARG A 397 -2.72 -32.16 16.43
CA ARG A 397 -1.43 -32.36 17.12
C ARG A 397 -1.37 -33.69 17.90
N GLU A 398 -2.49 -34.20 18.39
CA GLU A 398 -2.60 -35.48 19.09
C GLU A 398 -2.19 -36.69 18.23
N LEU A 399 -2.31 -36.60 16.90
CA LEU A 399 -1.87 -37.66 15.99
C LEU A 399 -0.34 -37.72 15.88
N ILE A 400 0.34 -36.60 16.10
CA ILE A 400 1.81 -36.50 16.01
C ILE A 400 2.44 -36.76 17.36
N PHE A 401 1.99 -36.07 18.42
CA PHE A 401 2.62 -36.08 19.72
C PHE A 401 2.10 -37.20 20.64
N LYS A 402 0.93 -37.76 20.36
CA LYS A 402 0.31 -38.84 21.16
C LYS A 402 0.30 -38.50 22.66
N ASP A 403 1.01 -39.31 23.48
CA ASP A 403 1.06 -39.14 24.91
C ASP A 403 2.12 -38.11 25.39
N LEU A 404 2.85 -37.46 24.47
CA LEU A 404 3.83 -36.47 24.82
C LEU A 404 3.10 -35.11 25.08
N PRO A 405 3.21 -34.55 26.31
CA PRO A 405 2.66 -33.24 26.59
C PRO A 405 3.51 -32.18 25.90
N VAL A 406 2.90 -31.51 24.90
CA VAL A 406 3.51 -30.39 24.19
C VAL A 406 2.59 -29.18 24.29
N HIS A 407 3.18 -28.00 24.47
CA HIS A 407 2.49 -26.72 24.51
C HIS A 407 3.17 -25.78 23.54
N TYR A 408 2.43 -25.29 22.59
CA TYR A 408 2.77 -24.19 21.69
C TYR A 408 1.48 -23.49 21.24
N GLU A 409 1.58 -22.21 21.00
CA GLU A 409 0.43 -21.39 20.56
C GLU A 409 0.28 -21.41 19.03
N ASN A 410 1.42 -21.36 18.35
CA ASN A 410 1.45 -21.41 16.88
C ASN A 410 2.72 -22.10 16.37
N VAL A 411 2.70 -22.45 15.07
CA VAL A 411 3.85 -23.01 14.33
C VAL A 411 4.19 -22.07 13.18
N GLY A 412 5.25 -21.30 13.33
CA GLY A 412 5.86 -20.58 12.22
C GLY A 412 6.49 -21.57 11.26
N HIS A 413 6.34 -21.39 9.96
CA HIS A 413 6.96 -22.22 8.96
C HIS A 413 7.52 -21.41 7.80
N PHE A 414 8.61 -21.89 7.23
CA PHE A 414 9.27 -21.29 6.08
C PHE A 414 9.92 -22.35 5.20
N LEU A 415 9.85 -22.18 3.88
CA LEU A 415 10.54 -22.99 2.90
C LEU A 415 11.77 -22.23 2.41
N GLN A 416 12.95 -22.70 2.75
CA GLN A 416 14.21 -22.08 2.31
C GLN A 416 14.74 -22.82 1.07
N THR A 417 14.65 -22.19 -0.09
CA THR A 417 15.14 -22.73 -1.37
C THR A 417 16.62 -22.41 -1.57
N ASP A 418 17.36 -23.36 -2.13
CA ASP A 418 18.72 -23.19 -2.63
C ASP A 418 18.67 -23.45 -4.16
N GLU A 419 18.58 -22.38 -4.94
CA GLU A 419 18.50 -22.47 -6.40
C GLU A 419 19.70 -23.18 -7.02
N ALA A 420 20.92 -22.95 -6.47
CA ALA A 420 22.16 -23.54 -7.02
C ALA A 420 22.19 -25.06 -6.87
N LYS A 421 21.56 -25.59 -5.83
CA LYS A 421 21.47 -27.04 -5.56
C LYS A 421 20.15 -27.65 -6.01
N GLY A 422 19.13 -26.85 -6.29
CA GLY A 422 17.77 -27.31 -6.54
C GLY A 422 17.16 -28.00 -5.31
N THR A 423 17.44 -27.50 -4.11
CA THR A 423 16.96 -28.11 -2.84
C THR A 423 16.14 -27.12 -2.02
N VAL A 424 15.25 -27.68 -1.19
CA VAL A 424 14.46 -26.92 -0.23
C VAL A 424 14.60 -27.52 1.16
N GLU A 425 14.82 -26.65 2.13
CA GLU A 425 14.80 -26.96 3.56
C GLU A 425 13.50 -26.46 4.17
N VAL A 426 12.91 -27.29 5.04
CA VAL A 426 11.71 -26.93 5.82
C VAL A 426 12.17 -26.40 7.17
N LEU A 427 11.76 -25.17 7.51
CA LEU A 427 12.01 -24.56 8.82
C LEU A 427 10.70 -24.48 9.58
N LEU A 428 10.66 -25.01 10.81
CA LEU A 428 9.52 -24.97 11.72
C LEU A 428 9.94 -24.28 13.02
N ASP A 429 9.18 -23.25 13.43
CA ASP A 429 9.42 -22.48 14.66
C ASP A 429 8.18 -22.51 15.56
N PHE A 430 8.29 -23.24 16.66
CA PHE A 430 7.21 -23.42 17.63
C PHE A 430 7.28 -22.33 18.71
N LYS A 431 6.17 -21.62 18.93
CA LYS A 431 6.04 -20.54 19.92
C LYS A 431 4.92 -20.79 20.90
#